data_019d9bb8139419a7e2fcb1dace3399c4
#
_entry.id   019d9bb8139419a7e2fcb1dace3399c4
#
_cell.length_a   1.000
_cell.length_b   1.000
_cell.length_c   1.000
_cell.angle_alpha   90.00
_cell.angle_beta   90.00
_cell.angle_gamma   90.00
#
_symmetry.space_group_name_H-M   'P 1'
#
loop_
_entity.id
_entity.type
_entity.pdbx_description
1 polymer ?
#
loop_
_entity_poly.entity_id
_entity_poly.type
_entity_poly.pdbx_seq_one_letter_code
_entity_poly.pdbx_strand_id
1 'polypeptide(L)'
;MFHIRSLLLGVASAALIAGSALAKDDIVVALQLEPPHLDPTSAAAGAIDSVLYSNVFEGLTRFMGDGSIVPGLAESWEISDDGLTYTFKLHDGVTFHDGTTMDAEDVKFSLDRARAEDSVNAQKALYTGIANVEVIDPLTVKLTLSEPNGSLLFNLAWGDAVIVAPESIENIKQTPIGTGAFKFVNWVQGDKIELERNDAYWGDAPALAKATFKFISDPTAAFAAVMAEDVDVFAGFPAPENLPQFEADPRFQVLIGSTEGETILSINNALPPFDNVKVREAIAHAIDRQAIIDGAMFGYGTPIGTFFAPHNPAYVDLTSLSEYDPEKSRALLAEAG
;
A
#
# COMPACT_ATOMS: atom_id res chain seq x y z
N MET A 1 21.03 -88.17 -1.12
CA MET A 1 21.93 -87.10 -1.48
C MET A 1 21.04 -85.96 -2.00
N PHE A 2 20.70 -85.00 -1.14
CA PHE A 2 19.87 -83.84 -1.50
C PHE A 2 20.74 -82.58 -1.32
N HIS A 3 20.90 -81.83 -2.43
CA HIS A 3 21.60 -80.57 -2.40
C HIS A 3 20.57 -79.45 -2.24
N ILE A 4 20.61 -78.79 -1.08
CA ILE A 4 19.83 -77.52 -0.83
C ILE A 4 20.68 -76.39 -1.35
N ARG A 5 20.17 -75.70 -2.38
CA ARG A 5 20.70 -74.41 -2.87
C ARG A 5 20.02 -73.28 -2.12
N SER A 6 20.79 -72.54 -1.30
CA SER A 6 20.36 -71.32 -0.62
C SER A 6 20.31 -70.20 -1.60
N LEU A 7 19.09 -69.59 -1.79
CA LEU A 7 18.88 -68.36 -2.49
C LEU A 7 19.09 -67.22 -1.48
N LEU A 8 20.12 -66.40 -1.69
CA LEU A 8 20.31 -65.11 -1.00
C LEU A 8 19.49 -64.06 -1.74
N LEU A 9 18.38 -63.57 -1.13
CA LEU A 9 17.68 -62.37 -1.54
C LEU A 9 18.43 -61.15 -1.00
N GLY A 10 19.07 -60.39 -1.88
CA GLY A 10 19.61 -59.05 -1.57
C GLY A 10 18.48 -58.03 -1.55
N VAL A 11 18.18 -57.51 -0.37
CA VAL A 11 17.29 -56.33 -0.22
C VAL A 11 18.11 -55.08 -0.49
N ALA A 12 17.94 -54.47 -1.65
CA ALA A 12 18.49 -53.17 -1.94
C ALA A 12 17.61 -52.12 -1.26
N SER A 13 18.08 -51.55 -0.13
CA SER A 13 17.48 -50.39 0.53
C SER A 13 17.77 -49.12 -0.34
N ALA A 14 16.80 -48.70 -1.11
CA ALA A 14 16.83 -47.39 -1.72
C ALA A 14 16.61 -46.32 -0.63
N ALA A 15 17.68 -45.70 -0.17
CA ALA A 15 17.59 -44.52 0.67
C ALA A 15 17.02 -43.36 -0.20
N LEU A 16 15.75 -43.03 -0.01
CA LEU A 16 15.17 -41.77 -0.47
C LEU A 16 15.88 -40.65 0.30
N ILE A 17 16.85 -40.01 -0.34
CA ILE A 17 17.36 -38.71 0.10
C ILE A 17 16.23 -37.72 -0.24
N ALA A 18 15.34 -37.51 0.73
CA ALA A 18 14.45 -36.32 0.72
C ALA A 18 15.38 -35.12 0.88
N GLY A 19 15.81 -34.54 -0.25
CA GLY A 19 16.44 -33.25 -0.24
C GLY A 19 15.45 -32.29 0.40
N SER A 20 15.82 -31.73 1.55
CA SER A 20 15.09 -30.58 2.10
C SER A 20 15.10 -29.52 1.02
N ALA A 21 13.95 -29.28 0.39
CA ALA A 21 13.78 -28.07 -0.40
C ALA A 21 14.02 -26.94 0.61
N LEU A 22 15.16 -26.25 0.50
CA LEU A 22 15.38 -25.01 1.22
C LEU A 22 14.28 -24.08 0.74
N ALA A 23 13.44 -23.63 1.66
CA ALA A 23 12.44 -22.62 1.34
C ALA A 23 13.19 -21.42 0.75
N LYS A 24 12.66 -20.87 -0.34
CA LYS A 24 13.17 -19.66 -0.96
C LYS A 24 13.09 -18.54 0.09
N ASP A 25 14.18 -17.87 0.37
CA ASP A 25 14.28 -16.79 1.35
C ASP A 25 14.37 -15.40 0.68
N ASP A 26 14.19 -15.35 -0.64
CA ASP A 26 14.05 -14.13 -1.41
C ASP A 26 12.71 -14.09 -2.13
N ILE A 27 12.24 -12.86 -2.46
CA ILE A 27 11.01 -12.64 -3.22
C ILE A 27 11.26 -11.59 -4.30
N VAL A 28 10.68 -11.80 -5.49
CA VAL A 28 10.63 -10.83 -6.57
C VAL A 28 9.18 -10.39 -6.78
N VAL A 29 8.88 -9.12 -6.46
CA VAL A 29 7.57 -8.49 -6.62
C VAL A 29 7.61 -7.57 -7.83
N ALA A 30 6.74 -7.79 -8.80
CA ALA A 30 6.58 -6.86 -9.91
C ALA A 30 5.52 -5.81 -9.62
N LEU A 31 5.79 -4.57 -10.00
CA LEU A 31 4.91 -3.41 -9.93
C LEU A 31 4.82 -2.75 -11.30
N GLN A 32 3.69 -2.10 -11.62
CA GLN A 32 3.56 -1.36 -12.87
C GLN A 32 4.31 -0.03 -12.88
N LEU A 33 4.39 0.62 -11.73
CA LEU A 33 4.91 1.98 -11.59
C LEU A 33 6.17 2.00 -10.74
N GLU A 34 7.19 2.66 -11.26
CA GLU A 34 8.40 2.99 -10.53
C GLU A 34 8.18 4.23 -9.65
N PRO A 35 8.67 4.25 -8.38
CA PRO A 35 8.69 5.46 -7.57
C PRO A 35 9.48 6.60 -8.26
N PRO A 36 8.98 7.85 -8.24
CA PRO A 36 9.74 8.99 -8.76
C PRO A 36 10.97 9.35 -7.90
N HIS A 37 10.93 8.98 -6.63
CA HIS A 37 11.99 9.05 -5.62
C HIS A 37 11.59 8.21 -4.41
N LEU A 38 12.45 8.14 -3.38
CA LEU A 38 12.26 7.24 -2.22
C LEU A 38 11.85 7.96 -0.91
N ASP A 39 11.35 9.19 -0.99
CA ASP A 39 10.84 9.96 0.17
C ASP A 39 9.30 9.93 0.20
N PRO A 40 8.66 9.12 1.06
CA PRO A 40 7.21 9.06 1.17
C PRO A 40 6.60 10.36 1.71
N THR A 41 7.39 11.17 2.41
CA THR A 41 6.91 12.40 3.05
C THR A 41 6.88 13.62 2.11
N SER A 42 7.24 13.49 0.84
CA SER A 42 7.32 14.62 -0.10
C SER A 42 6.56 14.44 -1.42
N ALA A 43 5.82 13.35 -1.59
CA ALA A 43 4.95 13.14 -2.75
C ALA A 43 3.83 12.14 -2.46
N ALA A 44 2.64 12.41 -2.99
CA ALA A 44 1.49 11.49 -2.93
C ALA A 44 1.54 10.44 -4.06
N ALA A 45 2.69 9.80 -4.26
CA ALA A 45 2.86 8.77 -5.28
C ALA A 45 2.77 7.38 -4.66
N GLY A 46 1.64 6.69 -4.83
CA GLY A 46 1.42 5.34 -4.27
C GLY A 46 2.49 4.32 -4.63
N ALA A 47 3.25 4.53 -5.71
CA ALA A 47 4.41 3.71 -6.05
C ALA A 47 5.53 3.79 -4.98
N ILE A 48 5.68 4.92 -4.28
CA ILE A 48 6.64 5.06 -3.17
C ILE A 48 6.19 4.15 -2.02
N ASP A 49 4.93 4.27 -1.62
CA ASP A 49 4.37 3.50 -0.50
C ASP A 49 4.36 2.00 -0.80
N SER A 50 4.09 1.61 -2.05
CA SER A 50 4.10 0.19 -2.47
C SER A 50 5.45 -0.50 -2.22
N VAL A 51 6.55 0.25 -2.18
CA VAL A 51 7.90 -0.27 -1.93
C VAL A 51 8.34 -0.02 -0.49
N LEU A 52 8.09 1.18 0.05
CA LEU A 52 8.78 1.65 1.25
C LEU A 52 7.93 1.65 2.52
N TYR A 53 6.60 1.86 2.40
CA TYR A 53 5.72 1.88 3.58
C TYR A 53 5.67 0.49 4.24
N SER A 54 5.82 0.46 5.55
CA SER A 54 5.92 -0.76 6.39
C SER A 54 7.07 -1.73 6.04
N ASN A 55 7.81 -1.50 4.95
CA ASN A 55 9.03 -2.24 4.65
C ASN A 55 10.27 -1.51 5.20
N VAL A 56 10.43 -0.25 4.81
CA VAL A 56 11.58 0.60 5.17
C VAL A 56 11.20 1.63 6.21
N PHE A 57 10.04 2.28 6.05
CA PHE A 57 9.54 3.30 6.95
C PHE A 57 8.29 2.85 7.70
N GLU A 58 8.14 3.31 8.93
CA GLU A 58 7.00 3.04 9.79
C GLU A 58 6.45 4.33 10.40
N GLY A 59 5.13 4.33 10.67
CA GLY A 59 4.44 5.42 11.37
C GLY A 59 4.15 5.06 12.83
N LEU A 60 3.59 6.02 13.58
CA LEU A 60 3.12 5.77 14.95
C LEU A 60 2.03 4.71 15.01
N THR A 61 1.16 4.72 14.02
CA THR A 61 0.06 3.77 13.83
C THR A 61 0.17 3.11 12.47
N ARG A 62 -0.55 2.02 12.26
CA ARG A 62 -0.61 1.29 11.00
C ARG A 62 -2.04 0.84 10.74
N PHE A 63 -2.51 0.88 9.49
CA PHE A 63 -3.77 0.25 9.11
C PHE A 63 -3.57 -1.15 8.55
N MET A 64 -4.55 -1.99 8.82
CA MET A 64 -4.60 -3.37 8.36
C MET A 64 -5.53 -3.49 7.14
N GLY A 65 -5.45 -4.62 6.43
CA GLY A 65 -6.27 -4.87 5.25
C GLY A 65 -7.79 -4.92 5.50
N ASP A 66 -8.23 -5.00 6.76
CA ASP A 66 -9.63 -4.88 7.16
C ASP A 66 -10.04 -3.44 7.54
N GLY A 67 -9.12 -2.47 7.37
CA GLY A 67 -9.34 -1.07 7.70
C GLY A 67 -9.14 -0.73 9.18
N SER A 68 -8.79 -1.68 10.03
CA SER A 68 -8.49 -1.40 11.44
C SER A 68 -7.17 -0.66 11.62
N ILE A 69 -7.11 0.20 12.64
CA ILE A 69 -5.89 0.90 13.04
C ILE A 69 -5.27 0.18 14.22
N VAL A 70 -4.00 -0.17 14.07
CA VAL A 70 -3.23 -0.91 15.09
C VAL A 70 -1.97 -0.13 15.48
N PRO A 71 -1.33 -0.47 16.62
CA PRO A 71 0.00 0.02 16.98
C PRO A 71 1.04 -0.17 15.85
N GLY A 72 1.89 0.84 15.67
CA GLY A 72 3.08 0.84 14.85
C GLY A 72 4.31 1.10 15.73
N LEU A 73 5.03 2.21 15.51
CA LEU A 73 6.12 2.63 16.40
C LEU A 73 5.61 3.06 17.78
N ALA A 74 4.35 3.46 17.89
CA ALA A 74 3.70 3.59 19.20
C ALA A 74 3.18 2.22 19.65
N GLU A 75 3.56 1.80 20.86
CA GLU A 75 3.03 0.61 21.55
C GLU A 75 1.56 0.79 21.93
N SER A 76 1.20 2.01 22.34
CA SER A 76 -0.14 2.37 22.79
C SER A 76 -0.35 3.89 22.74
N TRP A 77 -1.61 4.30 22.93
CA TRP A 77 -1.97 5.71 23.06
C TRP A 77 -3.16 5.90 24.02
N GLU A 78 -3.22 7.09 24.60
CA GLU A 78 -4.34 7.56 25.40
C GLU A 78 -4.94 8.81 24.75
N ILE A 79 -6.25 8.93 24.77
CA ILE A 79 -6.99 10.07 24.23
C ILE A 79 -7.74 10.73 25.39
N SER A 80 -7.60 12.06 25.54
CA SER A 80 -8.35 12.80 26.54
C SER A 80 -9.85 12.82 26.25
N ASP A 81 -10.68 12.99 27.29
CA ASP A 81 -12.16 12.96 27.19
C ASP A 81 -12.71 14.00 26.19
N ASP A 82 -12.00 15.13 26.02
CA ASP A 82 -12.36 16.18 25.05
C ASP A 82 -11.87 15.90 23.62
N GLY A 83 -11.10 14.81 23.41
CA GLY A 83 -10.55 14.45 22.10
C GLY A 83 -9.45 15.37 21.58
N LEU A 84 -8.91 16.25 22.43
CA LEU A 84 -7.91 17.24 22.03
C LEU A 84 -6.46 16.83 22.31
N THR A 85 -6.25 15.83 23.15
CA THR A 85 -4.91 15.38 23.52
C THR A 85 -4.75 13.89 23.26
N TYR A 86 -3.65 13.54 22.57
CA TYR A 86 -3.23 12.17 22.33
C TYR A 86 -1.84 11.98 22.92
N THR A 87 -1.68 11.02 23.82
CA THR A 87 -0.40 10.67 24.42
C THR A 87 0.02 9.30 23.93
N PHE A 88 1.11 9.24 23.16
CA PHE A 88 1.64 8.00 22.59
C PHE A 88 2.81 7.50 23.44
N LYS A 89 2.83 6.20 23.70
CA LYS A 89 3.96 5.46 24.24
C LYS A 89 4.67 4.76 23.09
N LEU A 90 5.99 4.99 22.96
CA LEU A 90 6.80 4.39 21.91
C LEU A 90 7.38 3.05 22.36
N HIS A 91 7.63 2.15 21.42
CA HIS A 91 8.41 0.95 21.68
C HIS A 91 9.85 1.32 22.07
N ASP A 92 10.37 0.69 23.12
CA ASP A 92 11.77 0.83 23.55
C ASP A 92 12.70 0.01 22.64
N GLY A 93 13.91 0.51 22.42
CA GLY A 93 14.96 -0.18 21.67
C GLY A 93 14.81 -0.16 20.15
N VAL A 94 13.90 0.64 19.61
CA VAL A 94 13.79 0.85 18.15
C VAL A 94 15.02 1.60 17.65
N THR A 95 15.59 1.10 16.54
CA THR A 95 16.71 1.76 15.86
C THR A 95 16.41 2.01 14.41
N PHE A 96 16.92 3.10 13.87
CA PHE A 96 16.99 3.31 12.43
C PHE A 96 17.99 2.35 11.78
N HIS A 97 17.94 2.22 10.46
CA HIS A 97 18.79 1.31 9.70
C HIS A 97 20.29 1.62 9.78
N ASP A 98 20.65 2.84 10.13
CA ASP A 98 22.04 3.27 10.38
C ASP A 98 22.53 2.97 11.80
N GLY A 99 21.65 2.45 12.67
CA GLY A 99 21.93 2.08 14.05
C GLY A 99 21.70 3.19 15.06
N THR A 100 21.24 4.38 14.66
CA THR A 100 20.82 5.43 15.59
C THR A 100 19.51 5.03 16.29
N THR A 101 19.34 5.43 17.55
CA THR A 101 18.11 5.13 18.32
C THR A 101 16.99 6.06 17.88
N MET A 102 15.79 5.50 17.65
CA MET A 102 14.57 6.26 17.43
C MET A 102 13.93 6.62 18.78
N ASP A 103 13.57 7.88 18.97
CA ASP A 103 12.90 8.35 20.17
C ASP A 103 11.80 9.41 19.89
N ALA A 104 11.26 10.01 20.94
CA ALA A 104 10.19 10.99 20.86
C ALA A 104 10.61 12.31 20.15
N GLU A 105 11.90 12.64 20.09
CA GLU A 105 12.39 13.80 19.35
C GLU A 105 12.29 13.57 17.83
N ASP A 106 12.51 12.33 17.35
CA ASP A 106 12.33 11.99 15.93
C ASP A 106 10.86 12.06 15.52
N VAL A 107 9.96 11.61 16.40
CA VAL A 107 8.52 11.76 16.20
C VAL A 107 8.14 13.22 16.11
N LYS A 108 8.63 14.04 17.05
CA LYS A 108 8.39 15.48 17.02
C LYS A 108 8.95 16.11 15.75
N PHE A 109 10.17 15.79 15.37
CA PHE A 109 10.80 16.30 14.15
C PHE A 109 9.95 15.96 12.91
N SER A 110 9.54 14.70 12.77
CA SER A 110 8.78 14.21 11.62
C SER A 110 7.42 14.91 11.48
N LEU A 111 6.67 15.03 12.57
CA LEU A 111 5.37 15.69 12.57
C LEU A 111 5.47 17.21 12.44
N ASP A 112 6.46 17.86 13.07
CA ASP A 112 6.70 19.29 12.91
C ASP A 112 7.09 19.62 11.45
N ARG A 113 7.93 18.77 10.81
CA ARG A 113 8.28 18.90 9.40
C ARG A 113 7.05 18.70 8.49
N ALA A 114 6.17 17.71 8.78
CA ALA A 114 4.99 17.45 7.97
C ALA A 114 4.00 18.62 7.97
N ARG A 115 3.83 19.33 9.11
CA ARG A 115 2.88 20.42 9.29
C ARG A 115 3.45 21.83 9.13
N ALA A 116 4.78 21.98 8.94
CA ALA A 116 5.45 23.27 8.78
C ALA A 116 4.85 24.12 7.67
N GLU A 117 4.94 25.45 7.76
CA GLU A 117 4.37 26.36 6.76
C GLU A 117 4.96 26.11 5.36
N ASP A 118 6.24 25.84 5.26
CA ASP A 118 7.01 25.52 4.06
C ASP A 118 7.07 24.03 3.73
N SER A 119 6.27 23.19 4.42
CA SER A 119 6.26 21.74 4.22
C SER A 119 5.91 21.38 2.79
N VAL A 120 6.69 20.46 2.22
CA VAL A 120 6.46 19.81 0.92
C VAL A 120 5.66 18.50 1.05
N ASN A 121 5.21 18.16 2.26
CA ASN A 121 4.39 16.98 2.49
C ASN A 121 3.08 17.08 1.70
N ALA A 122 2.81 16.08 0.86
CA ALA A 122 1.64 16.10 -0.03
C ALA A 122 0.31 16.05 0.73
N GLN A 123 0.33 15.47 1.94
CA GLN A 123 -0.83 15.37 2.84
C GLN A 123 -0.76 16.35 4.02
N LYS A 124 0.02 17.42 3.89
CA LYS A 124 0.16 18.47 4.92
C LYS A 124 -1.15 18.87 5.59
N ALA A 125 -2.23 18.96 4.81
CA ALA A 125 -3.55 19.36 5.30
C ALA A 125 -4.07 18.43 6.42
N LEU A 126 -3.68 17.15 6.44
CA LEU A 126 -4.10 16.17 7.46
C LEU A 126 -3.45 16.45 8.83
N TYR A 127 -2.33 17.18 8.85
CA TYR A 127 -1.53 17.43 10.06
C TYR A 127 -1.64 18.84 10.58
N THR A 128 -2.28 19.77 9.86
CA THR A 128 -2.43 21.18 10.27
C THR A 128 -3.27 21.36 11.54
N GLY A 129 -4.15 20.40 11.86
CA GLY A 129 -4.92 20.38 13.10
C GLY A 129 -4.09 20.04 14.35
N ILE A 130 -2.85 19.54 14.19
CA ILE A 130 -1.92 19.30 15.30
C ILE A 130 -1.34 20.66 15.73
N ALA A 131 -1.84 21.23 16.83
CA ALA A 131 -1.38 22.51 17.34
C ALA A 131 0.01 22.43 18.00
N ASN A 132 0.31 21.32 18.69
CA ASN A 132 1.59 21.12 19.37
C ASN A 132 2.00 19.65 19.40
N VAL A 133 3.32 19.41 19.29
CA VAL A 133 3.97 18.12 19.54
C VAL A 133 4.95 18.34 20.68
N GLU A 134 4.73 17.66 21.79
CA GLU A 134 5.52 17.81 23.03
C GLU A 134 6.19 16.49 23.39
N VAL A 135 7.49 16.51 23.56
CA VAL A 135 8.27 15.40 24.09
C VAL A 135 8.16 15.42 25.61
N ILE A 136 7.57 14.39 26.19
CA ILE A 136 7.41 14.25 27.65
C ILE A 136 8.64 13.56 28.24
N ASP A 137 9.08 12.49 27.59
CA ASP A 137 10.29 11.73 27.87
C ASP A 137 10.72 11.00 26.58
N PRO A 138 11.88 10.33 26.51
CA PRO A 138 12.36 9.70 25.27
C PRO A 138 11.39 8.70 24.62
N LEU A 139 10.47 8.11 25.39
CA LEU A 139 9.49 7.14 24.90
C LEU A 139 8.04 7.64 24.99
N THR A 140 7.82 8.94 25.22
CA THR A 140 6.47 9.50 25.36
C THR A 140 6.36 10.81 24.60
N VAL A 141 5.47 10.85 23.61
CA VAL A 141 5.12 12.06 22.86
C VAL A 141 3.65 12.39 23.05
N LYS A 142 3.36 13.70 23.23
CA LYS A 142 2.00 14.20 23.39
C LYS A 142 1.66 15.14 22.23
N LEU A 143 0.56 14.84 21.53
CA LEU A 143 -0.02 15.71 20.51
C LEU A 143 -1.18 16.47 21.12
N THR A 144 -1.23 17.79 20.89
CA THR A 144 -2.39 18.63 21.20
C THR A 144 -3.02 19.11 19.89
N LEU A 145 -4.31 18.94 19.75
CA LEU A 145 -5.07 19.35 18.57
C LEU A 145 -5.74 20.70 18.79
N SER A 146 -5.93 21.46 17.70
CA SER A 146 -6.72 22.70 17.71
C SER A 146 -8.21 22.45 17.82
N GLU A 147 -8.68 21.30 17.33
CA GLU A 147 -10.06 20.82 17.39
C GLU A 147 -10.05 19.29 17.39
N PRO A 148 -11.12 18.63 17.91
CA PRO A 148 -11.20 17.18 17.93
C PRO A 148 -11.16 16.61 16.50
N ASN A 149 -10.33 15.59 16.28
CA ASN A 149 -10.17 14.92 14.99
C ASN A 149 -10.25 13.40 15.15
N GLY A 150 -11.41 12.82 14.85
CA GLY A 150 -11.63 11.37 14.92
C GLY A 150 -10.81 10.56 13.90
N SER A 151 -10.24 11.21 12.88
CA SER A 151 -9.40 10.55 11.87
C SER A 151 -7.90 10.64 12.17
N LEU A 152 -7.47 11.23 13.30
CA LEU A 152 -6.04 11.45 13.57
C LEU A 152 -5.23 10.14 13.51
N LEU A 153 -5.70 9.09 14.16
CA LEU A 153 -4.98 7.80 14.20
C LEU A 153 -4.87 7.19 12.79
N PHE A 154 -5.91 7.34 11.97
CA PHE A 154 -5.88 6.94 10.57
C PHE A 154 -4.88 7.79 9.78
N ASN A 155 -4.88 9.12 9.98
CA ASN A 155 -3.96 10.03 9.28
C ASN A 155 -2.49 9.74 9.66
N LEU A 156 -2.22 9.33 10.89
CA LEU A 156 -0.88 8.95 11.35
C LEU A 156 -0.42 7.56 10.85
N ALA A 157 -1.31 6.79 10.22
CA ALA A 157 -1.00 5.52 9.59
C ALA A 157 -0.65 5.65 8.09
N TRP A 158 -0.71 6.84 7.50
CA TRP A 158 -0.33 7.07 6.11
C TRP A 158 1.18 7.09 5.90
N GLY A 159 1.63 6.74 4.68
CA GLY A 159 3.04 6.80 4.31
C GLY A 159 3.67 8.19 4.48
N ASP A 160 2.86 9.26 4.33
CA ASP A 160 3.28 10.65 4.54
C ASP A 160 3.55 11.01 6.01
N ALA A 161 3.14 10.17 6.97
CA ALA A 161 3.31 10.37 8.43
C ALA A 161 4.35 9.44 9.05
N VAL A 162 5.19 8.79 8.24
CA VAL A 162 6.25 7.93 8.73
C VAL A 162 7.30 8.73 9.52
N ILE A 163 7.92 8.06 10.49
CA ILE A 163 8.97 8.66 11.31
C ILE A 163 10.31 8.52 10.58
N VAL A 164 11.02 9.63 10.48
CA VAL A 164 12.28 9.76 9.74
C VAL A 164 13.38 10.30 10.65
N ALA A 165 14.60 9.79 10.45
CA ALA A 165 15.78 10.31 11.14
C ALA A 165 16.15 11.70 10.60
N PRO A 166 16.32 12.74 11.43
CA PRO A 166 16.69 14.08 10.98
C PRO A 166 17.95 14.11 10.11
N GLU A 167 18.93 13.28 10.43
CA GLU A 167 20.23 13.20 9.76
C GLU A 167 20.13 12.63 8.34
N SER A 168 19.06 11.85 8.05
CA SER A 168 18.86 11.17 6.77
C SER A 168 18.14 12.03 5.71
N ILE A 169 17.53 13.14 6.11
CA ILE A 169 16.60 13.93 5.29
C ILE A 169 17.22 14.44 3.98
N GLU A 170 18.48 14.86 3.99
CA GLU A 170 19.13 15.39 2.78
C GLU A 170 19.21 14.35 1.64
N ASN A 171 19.32 13.07 1.99
CA ASN A 171 19.51 11.98 1.02
C ASN A 171 18.31 11.03 0.94
N ILE A 172 17.23 11.27 1.68
CA ILE A 172 16.09 10.36 1.82
C ILE A 172 15.48 9.94 0.47
N LYS A 173 15.55 10.83 -0.54
CA LYS A 173 15.03 10.57 -1.90
C LYS A 173 15.80 9.49 -2.66
N GLN A 174 17.04 9.20 -2.30
CA GLN A 174 17.92 8.24 -2.95
C GLN A 174 18.35 7.09 -2.03
N THR A 175 18.55 7.38 -0.75
CA THR A 175 19.02 6.44 0.26
C THR A 175 18.13 6.53 1.49
N PRO A 176 16.94 5.90 1.45
CA PRO A 176 15.99 5.93 2.56
C PRO A 176 16.55 5.16 3.75
N ILE A 177 16.47 5.79 4.94
CA ILE A 177 16.83 5.22 6.24
C ILE A 177 15.60 5.31 7.12
N GLY A 178 15.03 4.17 7.48
CA GLY A 178 13.85 4.06 8.33
C GLY A 178 14.07 3.06 9.46
N THR A 179 13.00 2.66 10.12
CA THR A 179 12.99 1.72 11.24
C THR A 179 12.52 0.32 10.86
N GLY A 180 12.11 0.13 9.60
CA GLY A 180 11.36 -1.02 9.13
C GLY A 180 12.13 -2.34 9.10
N ALA A 181 11.39 -3.40 8.79
CA ALA A 181 11.89 -4.78 8.76
C ALA A 181 12.87 -5.06 7.61
N PHE A 182 12.93 -4.18 6.61
CA PHE A 182 13.86 -4.26 5.48
C PHE A 182 14.63 -2.96 5.33
N LYS A 183 15.91 -3.10 4.94
CA LYS A 183 16.82 -2.01 4.61
C LYS A 183 16.93 -1.83 3.11
N PHE A 184 17.04 -0.59 2.67
CA PHE A 184 17.35 -0.27 1.28
C PHE A 184 18.79 -0.70 0.94
N VAL A 185 18.95 -1.37 -0.21
CA VAL A 185 20.25 -1.81 -0.73
C VAL A 185 20.63 -1.02 -1.97
N ASN A 186 19.75 -1.04 -2.98
CA ASN A 186 20.07 -0.46 -4.28
C ASN A 186 18.80 -0.12 -5.07
N TRP A 187 18.91 0.88 -5.93
CA TRP A 187 17.92 1.25 -6.93
C TRP A 187 18.56 1.37 -8.31
N VAL A 188 18.17 0.51 -9.22
CA VAL A 188 18.48 0.60 -10.64
C VAL A 188 17.29 1.22 -11.34
N GLN A 189 17.38 2.53 -11.65
CA GLN A 189 16.27 3.27 -12.26
C GLN A 189 15.81 2.62 -13.56
N GLY A 190 14.50 2.50 -13.73
CA GLY A 190 13.87 1.83 -14.88
C GLY A 190 13.88 0.30 -14.79
N ASP A 191 14.42 -0.30 -13.72
CA ASP A 191 14.51 -1.76 -13.58
C ASP A 191 13.98 -2.23 -12.23
N LYS A 192 14.64 -1.90 -11.11
CA LYS A 192 14.33 -2.49 -9.80
C LYS A 192 14.82 -1.69 -8.60
N ILE A 193 14.19 -1.97 -7.45
CA ILE A 193 14.69 -1.65 -6.11
C ILE A 193 14.94 -2.95 -5.35
N GLU A 194 16.06 -3.02 -4.62
CA GLU A 194 16.45 -4.16 -3.81
C GLU A 194 16.46 -3.77 -2.33
N LEU A 195 15.82 -4.60 -1.52
CA LEU A 195 15.80 -4.50 -0.08
C LEU A 195 16.39 -5.77 0.54
N GLU A 196 17.06 -5.65 1.69
CA GLU A 196 17.52 -6.77 2.50
C GLU A 196 16.89 -6.74 3.90
N ARG A 197 16.78 -7.89 4.55
CA ARG A 197 16.25 -7.99 5.90
C ARG A 197 17.07 -7.15 6.87
N ASN A 198 16.38 -6.44 7.76
CA ASN A 198 16.97 -5.81 8.92
C ASN A 198 17.07 -6.80 10.07
N ASP A 199 18.23 -7.42 10.27
CA ASP A 199 18.44 -8.39 11.36
C ASP A 199 18.38 -7.74 12.76
N ALA A 200 18.41 -6.40 12.84
CA ALA A 200 18.23 -5.63 14.07
C ALA A 200 16.79 -5.07 14.21
N TYR A 201 15.85 -5.58 13.43
CA TYR A 201 14.45 -5.10 13.50
C TYR A 201 13.87 -5.32 14.90
N TRP A 202 13.21 -4.31 15.41
CA TRP A 202 12.64 -4.28 16.77
C TRP A 202 11.41 -5.20 16.94
N GLY A 203 10.70 -5.49 15.85
CA GLY A 203 9.56 -6.40 15.82
C GLY A 203 9.93 -7.84 15.43
N ASP A 204 8.95 -8.60 14.98
CA ASP A 204 9.17 -9.96 14.51
C ASP A 204 10.00 -9.97 13.24
N ALA A 205 11.13 -10.68 13.24
CA ALA A 205 12.01 -10.77 12.10
C ALA A 205 11.31 -11.43 10.90
N PRO A 206 11.33 -10.82 9.70
CA PRO A 206 10.75 -11.43 8.51
C PRO A 206 11.49 -12.72 8.13
N ALA A 207 10.75 -13.70 7.59
CA ALA A 207 11.32 -14.95 7.10
C ALA A 207 12.20 -14.74 5.86
N LEU A 208 11.85 -13.74 5.03
CA LEU A 208 12.58 -13.42 3.81
C LEU A 208 13.87 -12.65 4.13
N ALA A 209 14.97 -13.04 3.50
CA ALA A 209 16.25 -12.36 3.59
C ALA A 209 16.37 -11.19 2.59
N LYS A 210 15.66 -11.26 1.46
CA LYS A 210 15.72 -10.25 0.40
C LYS A 210 14.35 -10.05 -0.26
N ALA A 211 14.04 -8.80 -0.62
CA ALA A 211 12.93 -8.45 -1.49
C ALA A 211 13.44 -7.61 -2.67
N THR A 212 13.02 -7.96 -3.88
CA THR A 212 13.33 -7.21 -5.11
C THR A 212 12.02 -6.74 -5.72
N PHE A 213 11.87 -5.43 -5.89
CA PHE A 213 10.73 -4.82 -6.58
C PHE A 213 11.14 -4.48 -8.01
N LYS A 214 10.57 -5.19 -9.00
CA LYS A 214 10.79 -4.95 -10.44
C LYS A 214 9.69 -4.06 -11.02
N PHE A 215 10.04 -3.18 -11.96
CA PHE A 215 9.08 -2.29 -12.61
C PHE A 215 8.78 -2.77 -14.02
N ILE A 216 7.55 -3.24 -14.26
CA ILE A 216 7.11 -3.80 -15.55
C ILE A 216 5.74 -3.18 -15.90
N SER A 217 5.75 -2.14 -16.72
CA SER A 217 4.54 -1.43 -17.13
C SER A 217 3.89 -1.97 -18.41
N ASP A 218 4.68 -2.61 -19.30
CA ASP A 218 4.16 -3.20 -20.54
C ASP A 218 3.40 -4.51 -20.27
N PRO A 219 2.11 -4.62 -20.69
CA PRO A 219 1.29 -5.80 -20.41
C PRO A 219 1.84 -7.10 -20.99
N THR A 220 2.50 -7.05 -22.16
CA THR A 220 3.07 -8.24 -22.81
C THR A 220 4.33 -8.70 -22.05
N ALA A 221 5.18 -7.76 -21.64
CA ALA A 221 6.35 -8.06 -20.83
C ALA A 221 5.94 -8.60 -19.43
N ALA A 222 4.89 -8.04 -18.83
CA ALA A 222 4.34 -8.52 -17.57
C ALA A 222 3.87 -9.98 -17.67
N PHE A 223 3.09 -10.30 -18.72
CA PHE A 223 2.66 -11.67 -18.95
C PHE A 223 3.84 -12.63 -19.15
N ALA A 224 4.82 -12.24 -19.96
CA ALA A 224 6.01 -13.05 -20.22
C ALA A 224 6.83 -13.30 -18.93
N ALA A 225 7.01 -12.27 -18.09
CA ALA A 225 7.77 -12.37 -16.85
C ALA A 225 7.11 -13.33 -15.84
N VAL A 226 5.77 -13.28 -15.70
CA VAL A 226 5.02 -14.22 -14.85
C VAL A 226 5.13 -15.65 -15.39
N MET A 227 4.90 -15.85 -16.69
CA MET A 227 4.97 -17.18 -17.31
C MET A 227 6.37 -17.82 -17.25
N ALA A 228 7.43 -16.98 -17.26
CA ALA A 228 8.83 -17.42 -17.11
C ALA A 228 9.24 -17.63 -15.64
N GLU A 229 8.35 -17.29 -14.68
CA GLU A 229 8.66 -17.32 -13.24
C GLU A 229 9.85 -16.38 -12.87
N ASP A 230 10.05 -15.29 -13.66
CA ASP A 230 11.03 -14.24 -13.37
C ASP A 230 10.57 -13.33 -12.22
N VAL A 231 9.32 -13.42 -11.83
CA VAL A 231 8.68 -12.73 -10.70
C VAL A 231 7.82 -13.71 -9.92
N ASP A 232 7.82 -13.57 -8.58
CA ASP A 232 7.03 -14.43 -7.68
C ASP A 232 5.63 -13.87 -7.46
N VAL A 233 5.50 -12.54 -7.48
CA VAL A 233 4.24 -11.82 -7.28
C VAL A 233 4.17 -10.67 -8.27
N PHE A 234 2.98 -10.47 -8.84
CA PHE A 234 2.67 -9.26 -9.61
C PHE A 234 1.48 -8.55 -8.96
N ALA A 235 1.73 -7.44 -8.27
CA ALA A 235 0.69 -6.62 -7.67
C ALA A 235 0.06 -5.70 -8.73
N GLY A 236 -1.27 -5.79 -8.91
CA GLY A 236 -1.97 -5.00 -9.92
C GLY A 236 -1.56 -5.37 -11.35
N PHE A 237 -1.72 -6.65 -11.72
CA PHE A 237 -1.32 -7.16 -13.04
C PHE A 237 -1.99 -6.38 -14.19
N PRO A 238 -1.22 -5.85 -15.19
CA PRO A 238 -1.72 -4.88 -16.18
C PRO A 238 -2.52 -5.46 -17.35
N ALA A 239 -2.70 -6.80 -17.42
CA ALA A 239 -3.35 -7.49 -18.54
C ALA A 239 -4.44 -8.45 -18.03
N PRO A 240 -5.56 -7.93 -17.48
CA PRO A 240 -6.61 -8.75 -16.85
C PRO A 240 -7.20 -9.80 -17.81
N GLU A 241 -7.16 -9.57 -19.12
CA GLU A 241 -7.57 -10.54 -20.15
C GLU A 241 -6.78 -11.85 -20.12
N ASN A 242 -5.59 -11.87 -19.53
CA ASN A 242 -4.74 -13.04 -19.43
C ASN A 242 -4.92 -13.82 -18.11
N LEU A 243 -5.65 -13.29 -17.12
CA LEU A 243 -5.86 -13.95 -15.84
C LEU A 243 -6.42 -15.37 -15.94
N PRO A 244 -7.39 -15.67 -16.85
CA PRO A 244 -7.88 -17.04 -17.03
C PRO A 244 -6.78 -18.05 -17.43
N GLN A 245 -5.70 -17.61 -18.08
CA GLN A 245 -4.57 -18.48 -18.43
C GLN A 245 -3.75 -18.86 -17.19
N PHE A 246 -3.57 -17.92 -16.25
CA PHE A 246 -2.91 -18.21 -14.97
C PHE A 246 -3.79 -19.09 -14.08
N GLU A 247 -5.11 -18.84 -14.04
CA GLU A 247 -6.05 -19.67 -13.27
C GLU A 247 -6.08 -21.13 -13.76
N ALA A 248 -5.86 -21.38 -15.04
CA ALA A 248 -5.80 -22.71 -15.62
C ALA A 248 -4.47 -23.44 -15.40
N ASP A 249 -3.42 -22.73 -14.99
CA ASP A 249 -2.06 -23.28 -14.76
C ASP A 249 -1.80 -23.46 -13.26
N PRO A 250 -1.61 -24.71 -12.78
CA PRO A 250 -1.44 -24.99 -11.35
C PRO A 250 -0.17 -24.39 -10.71
N ARG A 251 0.74 -23.80 -11.50
CA ARG A 251 1.91 -23.08 -10.99
C ARG A 251 1.52 -21.72 -10.40
N PHE A 252 0.39 -21.16 -10.78
CA PHE A 252 -0.01 -19.80 -10.41
C PHE A 252 -1.25 -19.78 -9.54
N GLN A 253 -1.34 -18.74 -8.72
CA GLN A 253 -2.53 -18.38 -7.97
C GLN A 253 -2.97 -16.98 -8.38
N VAL A 254 -4.21 -16.81 -8.82
CA VAL A 254 -4.82 -15.50 -9.08
C VAL A 254 -5.63 -15.10 -7.84
N LEU A 255 -5.30 -13.93 -7.28
CA LEU A 255 -6.03 -13.34 -6.17
C LEU A 255 -6.72 -12.06 -6.68
N ILE A 256 -8.04 -12.02 -6.57
CA ILE A 256 -8.86 -10.86 -6.93
C ILE A 256 -9.34 -10.23 -5.63
N GLY A 257 -8.91 -9.00 -5.38
CA GLY A 257 -9.27 -8.22 -4.20
C GLY A 257 -9.95 -6.91 -4.57
N SER A 258 -10.61 -6.31 -3.59
CA SER A 258 -11.13 -4.94 -3.69
C SER A 258 -10.10 -3.97 -3.10
N THR A 259 -9.98 -2.81 -3.73
CA THR A 259 -9.12 -1.70 -3.26
C THR A 259 -9.96 -0.44 -3.11
N GLU A 260 -9.41 0.59 -2.46
CA GLU A 260 -10.00 1.94 -2.44
C GLU A 260 -9.75 2.70 -3.76
N GLY A 261 -9.05 2.08 -4.73
CA GLY A 261 -8.79 2.68 -6.03
C GLY A 261 -10.06 2.76 -6.88
N GLU A 262 -10.36 3.95 -7.39
CA GLU A 262 -11.56 4.24 -8.16
C GLU A 262 -11.22 4.81 -9.53
N THR A 263 -12.00 4.42 -10.54
CA THR A 263 -11.97 5.09 -11.86
C THR A 263 -13.12 6.07 -11.92
N ILE A 264 -12.79 7.36 -11.99
CA ILE A 264 -13.77 8.46 -11.96
C ILE A 264 -13.67 9.34 -13.20
N LEU A 265 -14.82 9.89 -13.63
CA LEU A 265 -14.88 11.00 -14.55
C LEU A 265 -14.98 12.30 -13.78
N SER A 266 -13.87 13.03 -13.68
CA SER A 266 -13.82 14.33 -13.01
C SER A 266 -14.30 15.44 -13.94
N ILE A 267 -15.25 16.25 -13.46
CA ILE A 267 -15.87 17.35 -14.23
C ILE A 267 -15.59 18.68 -13.53
N ASN A 268 -15.09 19.67 -14.27
CA ASN A 268 -14.97 21.03 -13.75
C ASN A 268 -16.35 21.73 -13.76
N ASN A 269 -17.07 21.62 -12.64
CA ASN A 269 -18.41 22.18 -12.47
C ASN A 269 -18.45 23.72 -12.28
N ALA A 270 -17.32 24.40 -12.35
CA ALA A 270 -17.26 25.86 -12.38
C ALA A 270 -17.37 26.43 -13.80
N LEU A 271 -17.31 25.60 -14.83
CA LEU A 271 -17.32 26.04 -16.23
C LEU A 271 -18.56 25.57 -16.98
N PRO A 272 -19.18 26.42 -17.84
CA PRO A 272 -20.23 25.97 -18.74
C PRO A 272 -19.73 24.89 -19.72
N PRO A 273 -20.59 23.92 -20.09
CA PRO A 273 -21.97 23.75 -19.64
C PRO A 273 -22.09 22.92 -18.34
N PHE A 274 -20.98 22.61 -17.69
CA PHE A 274 -20.92 21.69 -16.53
C PHE A 274 -21.32 22.42 -15.20
N ASP A 275 -21.46 23.70 -15.17
CA ASP A 275 -22.05 24.50 -14.08
C ASP A 275 -23.55 24.21 -13.90
N ASN A 276 -24.23 23.73 -14.95
CA ASN A 276 -25.61 23.26 -14.90
C ASN A 276 -25.69 21.83 -14.35
N VAL A 277 -26.41 21.64 -13.25
CA VAL A 277 -26.58 20.30 -12.61
C VAL A 277 -27.25 19.31 -13.54
N LYS A 278 -28.23 19.74 -14.36
CA LYS A 278 -28.91 18.82 -15.31
C LYS A 278 -27.98 18.26 -16.36
N VAL A 279 -26.99 19.03 -16.78
CA VAL A 279 -25.94 18.52 -17.71
C VAL A 279 -25.11 17.44 -17.04
N ARG A 280 -24.75 17.63 -15.78
CA ARG A 280 -23.97 16.64 -15.03
C ARG A 280 -24.77 15.35 -14.78
N GLU A 281 -26.06 15.48 -14.42
CA GLU A 281 -26.99 14.35 -14.29
C GLU A 281 -27.19 13.63 -15.62
N ALA A 282 -27.32 14.36 -16.74
CA ALA A 282 -27.43 13.78 -18.06
C ALA A 282 -26.20 12.94 -18.42
N ILE A 283 -25.00 13.42 -18.11
CA ILE A 283 -23.75 12.68 -18.30
C ILE A 283 -23.77 11.39 -17.48
N ALA A 284 -24.19 11.46 -16.21
CA ALA A 284 -24.26 10.28 -15.34
C ALA A 284 -25.20 9.19 -15.90
N HIS A 285 -26.32 9.56 -16.49
CA HIS A 285 -27.26 8.65 -17.15
C HIS A 285 -26.83 8.20 -18.55
N ALA A 286 -25.90 8.90 -19.19
CA ALA A 286 -25.38 8.54 -20.52
C ALA A 286 -24.30 7.44 -20.46
N ILE A 287 -23.70 7.19 -19.29
CA ILE A 287 -22.56 6.28 -19.12
C ILE A 287 -23.04 4.91 -18.67
N ASP A 288 -22.86 3.91 -19.53
CA ASP A 288 -23.04 2.50 -19.17
C ASP A 288 -21.79 1.99 -18.45
N ARG A 289 -21.81 2.07 -17.11
CA ARG A 289 -20.67 1.66 -16.26
C ARG A 289 -20.39 0.17 -16.37
N GLN A 290 -21.45 -0.65 -16.49
CA GLN A 290 -21.26 -2.10 -16.61
C GLN A 290 -20.61 -2.46 -17.94
N ALA A 291 -21.02 -1.84 -19.04
CA ALA A 291 -20.38 -2.06 -20.34
C ALA A 291 -18.90 -1.64 -20.36
N ILE A 292 -18.52 -0.60 -19.60
CA ILE A 292 -17.12 -0.20 -19.43
C ILE A 292 -16.35 -1.28 -18.65
N ILE A 293 -16.91 -1.78 -17.56
CA ILE A 293 -16.29 -2.84 -16.75
C ILE A 293 -16.12 -4.10 -17.61
N ASP A 294 -17.15 -4.52 -18.31
CA ASP A 294 -17.10 -5.73 -19.14
C ASP A 294 -16.14 -5.58 -20.33
N GLY A 295 -16.12 -4.42 -20.99
CA GLY A 295 -15.34 -4.20 -22.21
C GLY A 295 -13.90 -3.75 -21.98
N ALA A 296 -13.64 -2.97 -20.94
CA ALA A 296 -12.30 -2.42 -20.67
C ALA A 296 -11.58 -3.12 -19.51
N MET A 297 -12.32 -3.68 -18.56
CA MET A 297 -11.78 -4.33 -17.36
C MET A 297 -12.05 -5.83 -17.34
N PHE A 298 -12.57 -6.40 -18.44
CA PHE A 298 -12.84 -7.84 -18.59
C PHE A 298 -13.71 -8.43 -17.47
N GLY A 299 -14.64 -7.62 -16.93
CA GLY A 299 -15.50 -7.98 -15.81
C GLY A 299 -14.91 -7.77 -14.42
N TYR A 300 -13.63 -7.37 -14.32
CA TYR A 300 -12.96 -7.11 -13.03
C TYR A 300 -13.21 -5.66 -12.59
N GLY A 301 -14.33 -5.46 -11.90
CA GLY A 301 -14.69 -4.15 -11.34
C GLY A 301 -16.09 -4.19 -10.72
N THR A 302 -16.38 -3.17 -9.92
CA THR A 302 -17.70 -3.02 -9.28
C THR A 302 -18.20 -1.60 -9.52
N PRO A 303 -19.42 -1.39 -10.04
CA PRO A 303 -20.01 -0.06 -10.11
C PRO A 303 -20.19 0.50 -8.71
N ILE A 304 -19.80 1.75 -8.50
CA ILE A 304 -19.96 2.47 -7.24
C ILE A 304 -20.91 3.65 -7.39
N GLY A 305 -21.65 3.96 -6.33
CA GLY A 305 -22.63 5.06 -6.28
C GLY A 305 -22.17 6.25 -5.46
N THR A 306 -21.10 6.11 -4.69
CA THR A 306 -20.46 7.16 -3.87
C THR A 306 -18.96 7.12 -4.07
N PHE A 307 -18.25 8.06 -3.45
CA PHE A 307 -16.80 8.22 -3.54
C PHE A 307 -16.01 7.25 -2.62
N PHE A 308 -16.67 6.21 -2.13
CA PHE A 308 -16.04 5.17 -1.31
C PHE A 308 -16.25 3.81 -1.96
N ALA A 309 -15.29 2.92 -1.78
CA ALA A 309 -15.41 1.54 -2.23
C ALA A 309 -16.43 0.75 -1.35
N PRO A 310 -17.10 -0.28 -1.87
CA PRO A 310 -18.17 -0.98 -1.15
C PRO A 310 -17.76 -1.63 0.18
N HIS A 311 -16.49 -1.92 0.40
CA HIS A 311 -15.97 -2.46 1.66
C HIS A 311 -15.68 -1.37 2.71
N ASN A 312 -15.68 -0.09 2.31
CA ASN A 312 -15.48 1.02 3.23
C ASN A 312 -16.72 1.23 4.11
N PRO A 313 -16.60 1.37 5.44
CA PRO A 313 -17.74 1.58 6.34
C PRO A 313 -18.58 2.84 6.03
N ALA A 314 -18.00 3.83 5.33
CA ALA A 314 -18.71 5.04 4.91
C ALA A 314 -19.44 4.89 3.58
N TYR A 315 -19.34 3.74 2.91
CA TYR A 315 -20.02 3.50 1.63
C TYR A 315 -21.53 3.52 1.78
N VAL A 316 -22.19 4.20 0.86
CA VAL A 316 -23.64 4.15 0.68
C VAL A 316 -23.91 3.81 -0.79
N ASP A 317 -24.67 2.76 -1.04
CA ASP A 317 -25.06 2.41 -2.41
C ASP A 317 -26.09 3.40 -2.96
N LEU A 318 -25.62 4.27 -3.85
CA LEU A 318 -26.41 5.23 -4.60
C LEU A 318 -26.36 4.97 -6.11
N THR A 319 -25.98 3.79 -6.54
CA THR A 319 -25.86 3.41 -7.97
C THR A 319 -27.16 3.63 -8.75
N SER A 320 -28.33 3.43 -8.08
CA SER A 320 -29.65 3.65 -8.66
C SER A 320 -29.95 5.12 -9.03
N LEU A 321 -29.24 6.08 -8.46
CA LEU A 321 -29.43 7.51 -8.79
C LEU A 321 -28.85 7.86 -10.18
N SER A 322 -27.97 7.02 -10.73
CA SER A 322 -27.27 7.25 -11.99
C SER A 322 -27.28 5.99 -12.89
N GLU A 323 -28.40 5.27 -12.91
CA GLU A 323 -28.59 4.17 -13.83
C GLU A 323 -28.43 4.60 -15.28
N TYR A 324 -27.88 3.73 -16.12
CA TYR A 324 -27.76 3.99 -17.56
C TYR A 324 -29.14 4.13 -18.20
N ASP A 325 -29.46 5.36 -18.63
CA ASP A 325 -30.72 5.72 -19.27
C ASP A 325 -30.48 6.86 -20.28
N PRO A 326 -30.17 6.51 -21.55
CA PRO A 326 -29.93 7.50 -22.60
C PRO A 326 -31.15 8.39 -22.91
N GLU A 327 -32.40 7.92 -22.71
CA GLU A 327 -33.59 8.72 -22.93
C GLU A 327 -33.72 9.80 -21.84
N LYS A 328 -33.52 9.43 -20.58
CA LYS A 328 -33.47 10.38 -19.47
C LYS A 328 -32.34 11.41 -19.65
N SER A 329 -31.17 10.94 -20.11
CA SER A 329 -30.05 11.83 -20.44
C SER A 329 -30.46 12.90 -21.47
N ARG A 330 -31.09 12.50 -22.59
CA ARG A 330 -31.56 13.44 -23.63
C ARG A 330 -32.61 14.41 -23.11
N ALA A 331 -33.53 13.94 -22.28
CA ALA A 331 -34.54 14.80 -21.66
C ALA A 331 -33.91 15.86 -20.75
N LEU A 332 -32.95 15.49 -19.91
CA LEU A 332 -32.22 16.43 -19.05
C LEU A 332 -31.42 17.48 -19.84
N LEU A 333 -30.79 17.05 -20.96
CA LEU A 333 -30.10 18.01 -21.85
C LEU A 333 -31.07 18.99 -22.51
N ALA A 334 -32.25 18.51 -22.95
CA ALA A 334 -33.27 19.37 -23.51
C ALA A 334 -33.84 20.39 -22.50
N GLU A 335 -33.90 20.01 -21.21
CA GLU A 335 -34.30 20.91 -20.15
C GLU A 335 -33.19 21.89 -19.75
N ALA A 336 -31.95 21.56 -20.02
CA ALA A 336 -30.78 22.37 -19.73
C ALA A 336 -30.57 23.50 -20.75
N GLY A 337 -31.08 23.36 -21.98
CA GLY A 337 -31.05 24.34 -23.07
C GLY A 337 -30.03 23.99 -24.16
#